data_ebcf3802b17b03e34e0ed0c6753c5fab
#
_entry.id   ebcf3802b17b03e34e0ed0c6753c5fab
#
_cell.length_a   1.000
_cell.length_b   1.000
_cell.length_c   1.000
_cell.angle_alpha   90.00
_cell.angle_beta   90.00
_cell.angle_gamma   90.00
#
_symmetry.space_group_name_H-M   'P 1'
#
loop_
_entity.id
_entity.type
_entity.pdbx_description
1 polymer ?
#
loop_
_entity_poly.entity_id
_entity_poly.type
_entity_poly.pdbx_seq_one_letter_code
_entity_poly.pdbx_strand_id
1 'polypeptide(L)'
;IAHPTFVILGSFVAYILNQNFGIDPVLIGVVFMPVFYYIGTTLYRVYYVSFERTGQESLSGLAFFFGLMFIIEVLLILTFGVDYRLVSAPYIGKTMHIGFLDLPYRMLVPALAATVMTGAVVLYMSKTFMGKAILAVSQDRLALQLMGADPIKVKRIALGIAIATASLAGALLIIIQPVEPSVGRLYIGRIFAIVVLGGMG
;
A
#
# COMPACT_ATOMS: atom_id res chain seq x y z
N ILE A 1 -7.06 1.08 7.66
CA ILE A 1 -7.80 -0.20 7.69
C ILE A 1 -7.78 -0.89 6.34
N ALA A 2 -8.15 -0.23 5.22
CA ALA A 2 -8.15 -0.86 3.89
C ALA A 2 -6.76 -1.08 3.28
N HIS A 3 -5.70 -0.45 3.79
CA HIS A 3 -4.35 -0.54 3.22
C HIS A 3 -3.85 -1.99 3.07
N PRO A 4 -4.00 -2.90 4.07
CA PRO A 4 -3.60 -4.30 3.91
C PRO A 4 -4.23 -4.99 2.72
N THR A 5 -5.50 -4.71 2.44
CA THR A 5 -6.23 -5.32 1.33
C THR A 5 -5.68 -4.87 -0.02
N PHE A 6 -5.25 -3.60 -0.14
CA PHE A 6 -4.55 -3.13 -1.33
C PHE A 6 -3.17 -3.76 -1.50
N VAL A 7 -2.49 -4.09 -0.40
CA VAL A 7 -1.25 -4.88 -0.45
C VAL A 7 -1.54 -6.27 -1.03
N ILE A 8 -2.59 -6.94 -0.56
CA ILE A 8 -2.99 -8.24 -1.12
C ILE A 8 -3.41 -8.12 -2.59
N LEU A 9 -4.19 -7.09 -2.95
CA LEU A 9 -4.53 -6.81 -4.34
C LEU A 9 -3.26 -6.65 -5.21
N GLY A 10 -2.27 -5.91 -4.73
CA GLY A 10 -0.96 -5.77 -5.38
C GLY A 10 -0.22 -7.10 -5.54
N SER A 11 -0.30 -7.99 -4.53
CA SER A 11 0.27 -9.33 -4.61
C SER A 11 -0.38 -10.16 -5.73
N PHE A 12 -1.71 -10.10 -5.86
CA PHE A 12 -2.43 -10.82 -6.91
C PHE A 12 -2.16 -10.24 -8.31
N VAL A 13 -2.04 -8.92 -8.45
CA VAL A 13 -1.61 -8.29 -9.71
C VAL A 13 -0.21 -8.77 -10.09
N ALA A 14 0.73 -8.79 -9.15
CA ALA A 14 2.07 -9.31 -9.37
C ALA A 14 2.05 -10.79 -9.77
N TYR A 15 1.21 -11.61 -9.12
CA TYR A 15 1.02 -13.01 -9.45
C TYR A 15 0.54 -13.22 -10.89
N ILE A 16 -0.54 -12.54 -11.30
CA ILE A 16 -1.12 -12.70 -12.64
C ILE A 16 -0.09 -12.37 -13.74
N LEU A 17 0.59 -11.24 -13.60
CA LEU A 17 1.54 -10.79 -14.61
C LEU A 17 2.82 -11.63 -14.61
N ASN A 18 3.27 -12.10 -13.46
CA ASN A 18 4.39 -13.01 -13.38
C ASN A 18 4.07 -14.36 -14.02
N GLN A 19 2.89 -14.93 -13.78
CA GLN A 19 2.46 -16.21 -14.35
C GLN A 19 2.25 -16.14 -15.87
N ASN A 20 1.64 -15.07 -16.38
CA ASN A 20 1.28 -14.96 -17.80
C ASN A 20 2.43 -14.45 -18.67
N PHE A 21 3.27 -13.57 -18.14
CA PHE A 21 4.31 -12.87 -18.93
C PHE A 21 5.72 -13.12 -18.41
N GLY A 22 5.90 -13.80 -17.28
CA GLY A 22 7.22 -14.03 -16.69
C GLY A 22 7.93 -12.77 -16.20
N ILE A 23 7.20 -11.65 -16.02
CA ILE A 23 7.77 -10.37 -15.59
C ILE A 23 8.16 -10.46 -14.12
N ASP A 24 9.28 -9.83 -13.76
CA ASP A 24 9.72 -9.77 -12.37
C ASP A 24 8.70 -9.07 -11.46
N PRO A 25 8.33 -9.67 -10.31
CA PRO A 25 7.34 -9.10 -9.40
C PRO A 25 7.68 -7.69 -8.91
N VAL A 26 8.95 -7.38 -8.68
CA VAL A 26 9.37 -6.04 -8.23
C VAL A 26 9.08 -4.99 -9.30
N LEU A 27 9.37 -5.32 -10.57
CA LEU A 27 9.06 -4.44 -11.70
C LEU A 27 7.55 -4.20 -11.82
N ILE A 28 6.75 -5.27 -11.68
CA ILE A 28 5.28 -5.15 -11.70
C ILE A 28 4.82 -4.22 -10.59
N GLY A 29 5.32 -4.41 -9.37
CA GLY A 29 4.97 -3.55 -8.23
C GLY A 29 5.23 -2.06 -8.51
N VAL A 30 6.36 -1.73 -9.12
CA VAL A 30 6.72 -0.34 -9.48
C VAL A 30 5.86 0.20 -10.62
N VAL A 31 5.69 -0.58 -11.70
CA VAL A 31 4.92 -0.17 -12.89
C VAL A 31 3.44 0.07 -12.55
N PHE A 32 2.88 -0.68 -11.61
CA PHE A 32 1.50 -0.51 -11.19
C PHE A 32 1.28 0.57 -10.12
N MET A 33 2.33 1.19 -9.56
CA MET A 33 2.16 2.31 -8.64
C MET A 33 1.27 3.43 -9.17
N PRO A 34 1.40 3.92 -10.43
CA PRO A 34 0.51 4.95 -10.96
C PRO A 34 -0.95 4.51 -10.99
N VAL A 35 -1.23 3.25 -11.35
CA VAL A 35 -2.60 2.71 -11.37
C VAL A 35 -3.18 2.71 -9.96
N PHE A 36 -2.44 2.23 -8.99
CA PHE A 36 -2.84 2.22 -7.58
C PHE A 36 -2.99 3.65 -7.03
N TYR A 37 -2.16 4.60 -7.46
CA TYR A 37 -2.33 6.01 -7.13
C TYR A 37 -3.68 6.55 -7.62
N TYR A 38 -4.06 6.27 -8.86
CA TYR A 38 -5.36 6.67 -9.42
C TYR A 38 -6.53 6.03 -8.66
N ILE A 39 -6.42 4.75 -8.31
CA ILE A 39 -7.41 4.07 -7.47
C ILE A 39 -7.55 4.82 -6.13
N GLY A 40 -6.44 5.13 -5.46
CA GLY A 40 -6.44 5.85 -4.18
C GLY A 40 -7.07 7.24 -4.26
N THR A 41 -6.71 8.01 -5.28
CA THR A 41 -7.27 9.36 -5.48
C THR A 41 -8.76 9.32 -5.80
N THR A 42 -9.22 8.32 -6.55
CA THR A 42 -10.64 8.12 -6.88
C THR A 42 -11.43 7.69 -5.65
N LEU A 43 -10.89 6.77 -4.86
CA LEU A 43 -11.51 6.33 -3.60
C LEU A 43 -11.68 7.47 -2.61
N TYR A 44 -10.66 8.33 -2.48
CA TYR A 44 -10.80 9.52 -1.63
C TYR A 44 -11.89 10.45 -2.14
N ARG A 45 -12.00 10.64 -3.46
CA ARG A 45 -13.05 11.48 -4.05
C ARG A 45 -14.44 10.93 -3.72
N VAL A 46 -14.64 9.62 -3.87
CA VAL A 46 -15.91 8.97 -3.53
C VAL A 46 -16.22 9.12 -2.04
N TYR A 47 -15.23 8.84 -1.19
CA TYR A 47 -15.35 8.99 0.26
C TYR A 47 -15.71 10.42 0.68
N TYR A 48 -15.01 11.42 0.10
CA TYR A 48 -15.24 12.83 0.39
C TYR A 48 -16.66 13.28 0.03
N VAL A 49 -17.12 12.96 -1.18
CA VAL A 49 -18.46 13.35 -1.65
C VAL A 49 -19.57 12.67 -0.84
N SER A 50 -19.35 11.41 -0.45
CA SER A 50 -20.39 10.62 0.21
C SER A 50 -20.48 10.87 1.71
N PHE A 51 -19.36 11.16 2.38
CA PHE A 51 -19.30 11.17 3.85
C PHE A 51 -18.65 12.42 4.45
N GLU A 52 -17.48 12.83 3.98
CA GLU A 52 -16.72 13.93 4.61
C GLU A 52 -17.44 15.28 4.45
N ARG A 53 -18.08 15.50 3.30
CA ARG A 53 -18.85 16.72 3.02
C ARG A 53 -20.06 16.90 3.93
N THR A 54 -20.63 15.82 4.46
CA THR A 54 -21.80 15.83 5.35
C THR A 54 -21.46 15.90 6.83
N GLY A 55 -20.17 16.04 7.20
CA GLY A 55 -19.71 16.24 8.58
C GLY A 55 -19.65 14.98 9.44
N GLN A 56 -19.82 13.79 8.88
CA GLN A 56 -19.74 12.51 9.60
C GLN A 56 -18.37 11.83 9.39
N GLU A 57 -17.29 12.55 9.69
CA GLU A 57 -15.95 12.18 9.22
C GLU A 57 -15.38 10.87 9.83
N SER A 58 -15.55 10.60 11.12
CA SER A 58 -14.76 9.54 11.77
C SER A 58 -15.37 8.13 11.67
N LEU A 59 -16.62 7.96 12.06
CA LEU A 59 -17.27 6.63 12.06
C LEU A 59 -17.61 6.15 10.66
N SER A 60 -18.10 7.06 9.80
CA SER A 60 -18.44 6.74 8.42
C SER A 60 -17.20 6.38 7.58
N GLY A 61 -16.06 7.00 7.88
CA GLY A 61 -14.78 6.65 7.26
C GLY A 61 -14.31 5.24 7.59
N LEU A 62 -14.42 4.87 8.86
CA LEU A 62 -14.11 3.50 9.31
C LEU A 62 -15.00 2.48 8.60
N ALA A 63 -16.33 2.71 8.59
CA ALA A 63 -17.29 1.82 7.95
C ALA A 63 -17.05 1.69 6.44
N PHE A 64 -16.78 2.81 5.76
CA PHE A 64 -16.49 2.81 4.31
C PHE A 64 -15.26 1.99 3.96
N PHE A 65 -14.13 2.23 4.64
CA PHE A 65 -12.89 1.50 4.35
C PHE A 65 -12.95 0.04 4.81
N PHE A 66 -13.75 -0.28 5.83
CA PHE A 66 -13.99 -1.66 6.24
C PHE A 66 -14.84 -2.40 5.20
N GLY A 67 -15.92 -1.77 4.71
CA GLY A 67 -16.74 -2.33 3.63
C GLY A 67 -15.93 -2.53 2.34
N LEU A 68 -15.07 -1.57 1.97
CA LEU A 68 -14.19 -1.69 0.82
C LEU A 68 -13.22 -2.88 0.95
N MET A 69 -12.69 -3.11 2.15
CA MET A 69 -11.84 -4.25 2.44
C MET A 69 -12.57 -5.56 2.13
N PHE A 70 -13.80 -5.73 2.61
CA PHE A 70 -14.58 -6.94 2.35
C PHE A 70 -14.92 -7.11 0.87
N ILE A 71 -15.27 -6.02 0.17
CA ILE A 71 -15.58 -6.07 -1.26
C ILE A 71 -14.37 -6.60 -2.04
N ILE A 72 -13.19 -6.03 -1.81
CA ILE A 72 -11.96 -6.46 -2.51
C ILE A 72 -11.62 -7.90 -2.15
N GLU A 73 -11.70 -8.28 -0.88
CA GLU A 73 -11.43 -9.65 -0.44
C GLU A 73 -12.37 -10.66 -1.11
N VAL A 74 -13.67 -10.40 -1.10
CA VAL A 74 -14.67 -11.29 -1.73
C VAL A 74 -14.44 -11.37 -3.25
N LEU A 75 -14.14 -10.25 -3.91
CA LEU A 75 -13.79 -10.25 -5.33
C LEU A 75 -12.55 -11.10 -5.64
N LEU A 76 -11.52 -11.02 -4.80
CA LEU A 76 -10.33 -11.86 -4.95
C LEU A 76 -10.64 -13.34 -4.72
N ILE A 77 -11.48 -13.69 -3.73
CA ILE A 77 -11.90 -15.06 -3.48
C ILE A 77 -12.72 -15.62 -4.65
N LEU A 78 -13.63 -14.83 -5.20
CA LEU A 78 -14.45 -15.25 -6.34
C LEU A 78 -13.63 -15.45 -7.62
N THR A 79 -12.57 -14.69 -7.79
CA THR A 79 -11.72 -14.76 -9.00
C THR A 79 -10.59 -15.77 -8.90
N PHE A 80 -9.98 -15.93 -7.73
CA PHE A 80 -8.76 -16.74 -7.53
C PHE A 80 -8.95 -17.94 -6.60
N GLY A 81 -10.09 -18.03 -5.93
CA GLY A 81 -10.31 -19.03 -4.88
C GLY A 81 -9.60 -18.67 -3.57
N VAL A 82 -9.54 -19.65 -2.67
CA VAL A 82 -8.91 -19.52 -1.34
C VAL A 82 -7.49 -20.12 -1.29
N ASP A 83 -6.95 -20.52 -2.44
CA ASP A 83 -5.65 -21.17 -2.50
C ASP A 83 -4.50 -20.19 -2.33
N TYR A 84 -3.42 -20.68 -1.73
CA TYR A 84 -2.16 -19.95 -1.63
C TYR A 84 -1.49 -19.80 -3.00
N ARG A 85 -1.10 -18.58 -3.33
CA ARG A 85 -0.40 -18.23 -4.57
C ARG A 85 1.03 -17.81 -4.29
N LEU A 86 1.93 -18.18 -5.18
CA LEU A 86 3.35 -17.87 -5.15
C LEU A 86 3.77 -17.33 -6.51
N VAL A 87 4.80 -16.49 -6.52
CA VAL A 87 5.47 -16.04 -7.75
C VAL A 87 6.77 -16.79 -7.97
N SER A 88 7.19 -16.85 -9.22
CA SER A 88 8.46 -17.42 -9.63
C SER A 88 9.38 -16.32 -10.14
N ALA A 89 10.61 -16.26 -9.63
CA ALA A 89 11.62 -15.35 -10.13
C ALA A 89 13.00 -16.03 -10.10
N PRO A 90 13.93 -15.68 -11.01
CA PRO A 90 15.22 -16.36 -11.13
C PRO A 90 16.13 -16.33 -9.91
N TYR A 91 15.85 -15.40 -8.98
CA TYR A 91 16.59 -15.25 -7.72
C TYR A 91 15.92 -15.96 -6.54
N ILE A 92 14.65 -16.42 -6.69
CA ILE A 92 13.98 -17.21 -5.65
C ILE A 92 14.60 -18.59 -5.62
N GLY A 93 15.20 -18.96 -4.48
CA GLY A 93 15.92 -20.23 -4.30
C GLY A 93 17.43 -20.10 -4.38
N LYS A 94 17.99 -18.94 -4.76
CA LYS A 94 19.42 -18.69 -4.67
C LYS A 94 19.78 -18.09 -3.32
N THR A 95 20.94 -18.46 -2.79
CA THR A 95 21.46 -17.97 -1.52
C THR A 95 22.82 -17.33 -1.75
N MET A 96 23.05 -16.18 -1.14
CA MET A 96 24.34 -15.53 -1.13
C MET A 96 25.09 -15.94 0.13
N HIS A 97 26.25 -16.55 -0.04
CA HIS A 97 27.12 -16.96 1.05
C HIS A 97 28.14 -15.85 1.34
N ILE A 98 28.05 -15.23 2.53
CA ILE A 98 29.02 -14.23 3.01
C ILE A 98 29.64 -14.77 4.30
N GLY A 99 30.74 -15.52 4.15
CA GLY A 99 31.40 -16.16 5.30
C GLY A 99 30.49 -17.14 6.02
N PHE A 100 30.08 -16.80 7.25
CA PHE A 100 29.19 -17.63 8.09
C PHE A 100 27.70 -17.33 7.92
N LEU A 101 27.32 -16.36 7.05
CA LEU A 101 25.94 -15.93 6.87
C LEU A 101 25.41 -16.34 5.49
N ASP A 102 24.33 -17.10 5.49
CA ASP A 102 23.57 -17.50 4.32
C ASP A 102 22.38 -16.56 4.16
N LEU A 103 22.47 -15.64 3.19
CA LEU A 103 21.41 -14.67 2.90
C LEU A 103 20.63 -15.10 1.66
N PRO A 104 19.39 -15.58 1.81
CA PRO A 104 18.56 -15.93 0.67
C PRO A 104 18.14 -14.65 -0.09
N TYR A 105 18.36 -14.63 -1.40
CA TYR A 105 17.94 -13.50 -2.25
C TYR A 105 16.45 -13.22 -2.15
N ARG A 106 15.65 -14.24 -1.82
CA ARG A 106 14.21 -14.09 -1.54
C ARG A 106 13.89 -13.06 -0.45
N MET A 107 14.80 -12.84 0.51
CA MET A 107 14.65 -11.83 1.56
C MET A 107 15.42 -10.55 1.23
N LEU A 108 16.57 -10.67 0.58
CA LEU A 108 17.46 -9.54 0.32
C LEU A 108 16.88 -8.58 -0.73
N VAL A 109 16.31 -9.11 -1.82
CA VAL A 109 15.72 -8.28 -2.89
C VAL A 109 14.53 -7.46 -2.36
N PRO A 110 13.53 -8.03 -1.65
CA PRO A 110 12.47 -7.25 -1.04
C PRO A 110 12.98 -6.25 0.02
N ALA A 111 13.97 -6.60 0.82
CA ALA A 111 14.52 -5.69 1.83
C ALA A 111 15.15 -4.46 1.20
N LEU A 112 15.94 -4.63 0.13
CA LEU A 112 16.54 -3.51 -0.62
C LEU A 112 15.46 -2.65 -1.28
N ALA A 113 14.50 -3.27 -1.96
CA ALA A 113 13.42 -2.55 -2.63
C ALA A 113 12.56 -1.77 -1.62
N ALA A 114 12.24 -2.35 -0.46
CA ALA A 114 11.51 -1.69 0.62
C ALA A 114 12.31 -0.52 1.21
N THR A 115 13.61 -0.68 1.41
CA THR A 115 14.49 0.40 1.92
C THR A 115 14.55 1.56 0.94
N VAL A 116 14.74 1.31 -0.35
CA VAL A 116 14.74 2.34 -1.40
C VAL A 116 13.38 3.05 -1.44
N MET A 117 12.28 2.31 -1.40
CA MET A 117 10.94 2.89 -1.41
C MET A 117 10.67 3.75 -0.18
N THR A 118 11.04 3.27 1.01
CA THR A 118 10.90 4.03 2.25
C THR A 118 11.73 5.31 2.19
N GLY A 119 12.98 5.23 1.74
CA GLY A 119 13.83 6.39 1.53
C GLY A 119 13.22 7.41 0.56
N ALA A 120 12.66 6.94 -0.55
CA ALA A 120 11.99 7.80 -1.53
C ALA A 120 10.77 8.52 -0.93
N VAL A 121 9.94 7.81 -0.16
CA VAL A 121 8.78 8.41 0.54
C VAL A 121 9.23 9.44 1.58
N VAL A 122 10.24 9.13 2.39
CA VAL A 122 10.80 10.05 3.39
C VAL A 122 11.37 11.32 2.72
N LEU A 123 12.11 11.17 1.64
CA LEU A 123 12.62 12.30 0.86
C LEU A 123 11.48 13.12 0.27
N TYR A 124 10.46 12.48 -0.29
CA TYR A 124 9.29 13.17 -0.80
C TYR A 124 8.58 13.99 0.29
N MET A 125 8.30 13.37 1.45
CA MET A 125 7.63 14.03 2.57
C MET A 125 8.45 15.20 3.14
N SER A 126 9.77 15.05 3.25
CA SER A 126 10.64 16.09 3.85
C SER A 126 11.03 17.22 2.89
N LYS A 127 11.18 16.92 1.59
CA LYS A 127 11.76 17.87 0.63
C LYS A 127 10.73 18.55 -0.28
N THR A 128 9.53 17.99 -0.46
CA THR A 128 8.53 18.59 -1.35
C THR A 128 7.52 19.44 -0.60
N PHE A 129 6.96 20.45 -1.28
CA PHE A 129 5.87 21.26 -0.74
C PHE A 129 4.66 20.40 -0.39
N MET A 130 4.29 19.47 -1.28
CA MET A 130 3.15 18.59 -1.06
C MET A 130 3.37 17.63 0.13
N GLY A 131 4.59 17.11 0.30
CA GLY A 131 4.93 16.28 1.46
C GLY A 131 4.77 17.06 2.77
N LYS A 132 5.28 18.30 2.83
CA LYS A 132 5.09 19.18 3.99
C LYS A 132 3.62 19.53 4.23
N ALA A 133 2.84 19.74 3.16
CA ALA A 133 1.41 20.00 3.27
C ALA A 133 0.64 18.78 3.82
N ILE A 134 1.05 17.55 3.47
CA ILE A 134 0.48 16.32 4.03
C ILE A 134 0.74 16.23 5.54
N LEU A 135 1.94 16.56 5.99
CA LEU A 135 2.25 16.63 7.42
C LEU A 135 1.46 17.74 8.13
N ALA A 136 1.36 18.90 7.51
CA ALA A 136 0.63 20.04 8.09
C ALA A 136 -0.89 19.78 8.21
N VAL A 137 -1.51 19.12 7.23
CA VAL A 137 -2.96 18.84 7.27
C VAL A 137 -3.35 17.89 8.40
N SER A 138 -2.42 17.04 8.86
CA SER A 138 -2.65 16.16 10.00
C SER A 138 -2.61 16.90 11.35
N GLN A 139 -1.89 18.01 11.42
CA GLN A 139 -1.74 18.81 12.63
C GLN A 139 -2.84 19.89 12.74
N ASP A 140 -2.99 20.72 11.71
CA ASP A 140 -3.99 21.79 11.68
C ASP A 140 -4.51 22.03 10.26
N ARG A 141 -5.75 21.60 10.04
CA ARG A 141 -6.45 21.76 8.75
C ARG A 141 -6.77 23.22 8.45
N LEU A 142 -7.09 24.02 9.48
CA LEU A 142 -7.49 25.40 9.33
C LEU A 142 -6.29 26.28 9.02
N ALA A 143 -5.19 26.08 9.71
CA ALA A 143 -3.92 26.77 9.43
C ALA A 143 -3.45 26.52 8.00
N LEU A 144 -3.58 25.27 7.50
CA LEU A 144 -3.24 24.95 6.12
C LEU A 144 -4.10 25.72 5.09
N GLN A 145 -5.40 25.86 5.36
CA GLN A 145 -6.31 26.64 4.50
C GLN A 145 -5.92 28.14 4.47
N LEU A 146 -5.59 28.70 5.62
CA LEU A 146 -5.14 30.10 5.71
C LEU A 146 -3.83 30.35 4.95
N MET A 147 -3.00 29.34 4.80
CA MET A 147 -1.78 29.38 3.97
C MET A 147 -2.05 29.17 2.46
N GLY A 148 -3.32 29.07 2.03
CA GLY A 148 -3.73 28.96 0.63
C GLY A 148 -3.65 27.55 0.06
N ALA A 149 -3.40 26.52 0.86
CA ALA A 149 -3.43 25.13 0.42
C ALA A 149 -4.81 24.47 0.65
N ASP A 150 -5.29 23.71 -0.33
CA ASP A 150 -6.57 22.99 -0.24
C ASP A 150 -6.40 21.66 0.49
N PRO A 151 -6.92 21.49 1.73
CA PRO A 151 -6.77 20.27 2.50
C PRO A 151 -7.36 19.04 1.83
N ILE A 152 -8.43 19.22 1.01
CA ILE A 152 -9.09 18.12 0.31
C ILE A 152 -8.16 17.55 -0.75
N LYS A 153 -7.50 18.43 -1.52
CA LYS A 153 -6.49 18.01 -2.51
C LYS A 153 -5.32 17.32 -1.84
N VAL A 154 -4.84 17.85 -0.73
CA VAL A 154 -3.72 17.29 0.03
C VAL A 154 -4.06 15.88 0.55
N LYS A 155 -5.21 15.70 1.20
CA LYS A 155 -5.67 14.39 1.69
C LYS A 155 -5.85 13.38 0.54
N ARG A 156 -6.39 13.82 -0.61
CA ARG A 156 -6.55 13.00 -1.82
C ARG A 156 -5.22 12.48 -2.33
N ILE A 157 -4.21 13.33 -2.41
CA ILE A 157 -2.86 12.97 -2.86
C ILE A 157 -2.21 12.03 -1.84
N ALA A 158 -2.38 12.30 -0.54
CA ALA A 158 -1.85 11.46 0.53
C ALA A 158 -2.39 10.02 0.45
N LEU A 159 -3.71 9.86 0.28
CA LEU A 159 -4.30 8.53 0.11
C LEU A 159 -3.85 7.87 -1.20
N GLY A 160 -3.71 8.64 -2.27
CA GLY A 160 -3.15 8.16 -3.54
C GLY A 160 -1.75 7.57 -3.38
N ILE A 161 -0.85 8.30 -2.71
CA ILE A 161 0.52 7.84 -2.44
C ILE A 161 0.50 6.60 -1.53
N ALA A 162 -0.31 6.59 -0.47
CA ALA A 162 -0.43 5.46 0.43
C ALA A 162 -0.86 4.18 -0.30
N ILE A 163 -1.84 4.27 -1.21
CA ILE A 163 -2.30 3.11 -2.00
C ILE A 163 -1.29 2.76 -3.10
N ALA A 164 -0.59 3.74 -3.70
CA ALA A 164 0.49 3.46 -4.65
C ALA A 164 1.61 2.61 -4.03
N THR A 165 2.02 2.92 -2.80
CA THR A 165 3.03 2.12 -2.10
C THR A 165 2.56 0.70 -1.80
N ALA A 166 1.25 0.47 -1.65
CA ALA A 166 0.68 -0.86 -1.44
C ALA A 166 0.89 -1.78 -2.65
N SER A 167 0.97 -1.26 -3.88
CA SER A 167 1.29 -2.05 -5.07
C SER A 167 2.66 -2.73 -4.94
N LEU A 168 3.69 -1.96 -4.63
CA LEU A 168 5.03 -2.51 -4.43
C LEU A 168 5.08 -3.42 -3.20
N ALA A 169 4.51 -2.99 -2.08
CA ALA A 169 4.48 -3.80 -0.85
C ALA A 169 3.84 -5.17 -1.10
N GLY A 170 2.78 -5.24 -1.90
CA GLY A 170 2.13 -6.50 -2.28
C GLY A 170 3.03 -7.38 -3.15
N ALA A 171 3.68 -6.80 -4.14
CA ALA A 171 4.64 -7.51 -4.99
C ALA A 171 5.83 -8.07 -4.19
N LEU A 172 6.31 -7.32 -3.18
CA LEU A 172 7.39 -7.79 -2.29
C LEU A 172 6.89 -8.87 -1.32
N LEU A 173 5.65 -8.75 -0.84
CA LEU A 173 5.06 -9.72 0.09
C LEU A 173 4.97 -11.12 -0.54
N ILE A 174 4.47 -11.22 -1.77
CA ILE A 174 4.31 -12.51 -2.45
C ILE A 174 5.63 -13.16 -2.85
N ILE A 175 6.73 -12.40 -2.94
CA ILE A 175 8.10 -12.94 -3.08
C ILE A 175 8.50 -13.64 -1.77
N ILE A 176 8.21 -13.03 -0.62
CA ILE A 176 8.66 -13.52 0.69
C ILE A 176 7.85 -14.74 1.14
N GLN A 177 6.54 -14.72 0.94
CA GLN A 177 5.63 -15.76 1.44
C GLN A 177 4.43 -15.97 0.52
N PRO A 178 3.81 -17.17 0.56
CA PRO A 178 2.56 -17.42 -0.14
C PRO A 178 1.47 -16.48 0.34
N VAL A 179 0.62 -16.04 -0.58
CA VAL A 179 -0.48 -15.11 -0.29
C VAL A 179 -1.81 -15.74 -0.70
N GLU A 180 -2.80 -15.64 0.18
CA GLU A 180 -4.21 -15.93 -0.09
C GLU A 180 -5.06 -14.66 0.09
N PRO A 181 -6.26 -14.57 -0.50
CA PRO A 181 -7.09 -13.36 -0.41
C PRO A 181 -7.44 -12.92 1.01
N SER A 182 -7.67 -13.85 1.93
CA SER A 182 -8.10 -13.58 3.31
C SER A 182 -6.98 -13.10 4.24
N VAL A 183 -5.72 -13.29 3.87
CA VAL A 183 -4.55 -12.92 4.70
C VAL A 183 -4.52 -11.43 5.02
N GLY A 184 -5.14 -10.56 4.20
CA GLY A 184 -5.23 -9.13 4.44
C GLY A 184 -5.76 -8.78 5.83
N ARG A 185 -6.72 -9.55 6.34
CA ARG A 185 -7.29 -9.36 7.68
C ARG A 185 -6.27 -9.56 8.81
N LEU A 186 -5.37 -10.51 8.67
CA LEU A 186 -4.33 -10.79 9.66
C LEU A 186 -3.30 -9.64 9.78
N TYR A 187 -3.15 -8.87 8.70
CA TYR A 187 -2.24 -7.72 8.70
C TYR A 187 -2.83 -6.44 9.30
N ILE A 188 -4.16 -6.36 9.49
CA ILE A 188 -4.81 -5.16 10.06
C ILE A 188 -4.20 -4.82 11.42
N GLY A 189 -4.12 -5.79 12.32
CA GLY A 189 -3.57 -5.58 13.66
C GLY A 189 -2.10 -5.17 13.64
N ARG A 190 -1.29 -5.78 12.76
CA ARG A 190 0.13 -5.44 12.62
C ARG A 190 0.32 -4.02 12.07
N ILE A 191 -0.42 -3.66 11.02
CA ILE A 191 -0.33 -2.32 10.42
C ILE A 191 -0.86 -1.28 11.39
N PHE A 192 -1.95 -1.56 12.11
CA PHE A 192 -2.48 -0.67 13.14
C PHE A 192 -1.45 -0.43 14.25
N ALA A 193 -0.80 -1.48 14.75
CA ALA A 193 0.25 -1.36 15.74
C ALA A 193 1.43 -0.51 15.25
N ILE A 194 1.87 -0.69 13.99
CA ILE A 194 2.95 0.11 13.39
C ILE A 194 2.55 1.59 13.31
N VAL A 195 1.31 1.88 12.89
CA VAL A 195 0.81 3.26 12.80
C VAL A 195 0.73 3.92 14.18
N VAL A 196 0.26 3.20 15.19
CA VAL A 196 0.19 3.70 16.57
C VAL A 196 1.58 3.98 17.13
N LEU A 197 2.53 3.05 16.92
CA LEU A 197 3.92 3.21 17.38
C LEU A 197 4.67 4.32 16.61
N GLY A 198 4.33 4.52 15.33
CA GLY A 198 4.90 5.59 14.52
C GLY A 198 4.38 6.98 14.85
N GLY A 199 3.32 7.07 15.66
CA GLY A 199 2.63 8.31 16.01
C GLY A 199 1.44 8.60 15.08
N MET A 200 0.30 8.90 15.65
CA MET A 200 -0.92 9.30 14.90
C MET A 200 -1.08 10.82 14.78
N GLY A 201 0.01 11.56 14.73
CA GLY A 201 -0.02 13.01 14.60
C GLY A 201 1.33 13.63 14.79
#